data_2c86ce44a996a37c0c796fd416b45e28
#
_entry.id   2c86ce44a996a37c0c796fd416b45e28
#
_cell.length_a   1.000
_cell.length_b   1.000
_cell.length_c   1.000
_cell.angle_alpha   90.00
_cell.angle_beta   90.00
_cell.angle_gamma   90.00
#
_symmetry.space_group_name_H-M   'P 1'
#
loop_
_entity.id
_entity.type
_entity.pdbx_description
1 polymer ?
#
loop_
_entity_poly.entity_id
_entity_poly.type
_entity_poly.pdbx_seq_one_letter_code
_entity_poly.pdbx_strand_id
1 'polypeptide(L)'
;MGKRVNRFNTENESPEKQRQIATTGTKKKFSLQDLRRLMPLTLNQQRFKDAYNDKIDVIFQLGAAGCGKTSMALSEAFYEVLDPNTVYEKIVIIRSAVEARKIGHLPGELEEKQAPFEDPYRELVKDIFKYADPYDNLKACGLLEFRLTSHLRGLNLDNAIVILDEAQNLDYEELDTVYTRITATSKHRPVCNLQCHA
;
A
#
# COMPACT_ATOMS: atom_id res chain seq x y z
N MET A 1 59.73 -24.42 -2.31
CA MET A 1 59.17 -23.06 -2.63
C MET A 1 57.66 -23.19 -2.83
N GLY A 2 56.92 -22.97 -1.79
CA GLY A 2 55.43 -23.07 -1.82
C GLY A 2 54.83 -21.69 -1.75
N LYS A 3 54.02 -21.32 -2.76
CA LYS A 3 53.28 -20.05 -2.79
C LYS A 3 52.06 -20.17 -1.89
N ARG A 4 51.95 -19.30 -0.87
CA ARG A 4 50.74 -19.07 -0.08
C ARG A 4 49.72 -18.36 -0.92
N VAL A 5 48.50 -18.94 -1.01
CA VAL A 5 47.30 -18.31 -1.58
C VAL A 5 46.60 -17.52 -0.48
N ASN A 6 46.47 -16.22 -0.65
CA ASN A 6 45.73 -15.34 0.23
C ASN A 6 44.23 -15.66 0.11
N ARG A 7 43.60 -16.02 1.23
CA ARG A 7 42.12 -16.05 1.36
C ARG A 7 41.62 -14.61 1.51
N PHE A 8 40.83 -14.19 0.60
CA PHE A 8 40.04 -12.93 0.70
C PHE A 8 39.06 -13.05 1.86
N ASN A 9 39.15 -12.12 2.80
CA ASN A 9 38.13 -11.85 3.82
C ASN A 9 36.93 -11.26 3.12
N THR A 10 35.83 -11.98 3.05
CA THR A 10 34.51 -11.42 2.84
C THR A 10 34.03 -10.90 4.18
N GLU A 11 34.17 -9.61 4.41
CA GLU A 11 33.56 -8.92 5.53
C GLU A 11 32.03 -9.03 5.39
N ASN A 12 31.42 -9.65 6.39
CA ASN A 12 29.96 -9.68 6.57
C ASN A 12 29.48 -8.27 6.85
N GLU A 13 28.99 -7.58 5.82
CA GLU A 13 28.20 -6.36 6.03
C GLU A 13 26.90 -6.72 6.74
N SER A 14 26.60 -5.97 7.79
CA SER A 14 25.43 -6.23 8.64
C SER A 14 24.13 -6.12 7.84
N PRO A 15 23.08 -6.90 8.20
CA PRO A 15 21.77 -6.86 7.53
C PRO A 15 21.10 -5.48 7.50
N GLU A 16 21.46 -4.61 8.44
CA GLU A 16 20.98 -3.22 8.52
C GLU A 16 21.54 -2.32 7.42
N LYS A 17 22.85 -2.48 7.06
CA LYS A 17 23.43 -1.74 5.93
C LYS A 17 22.83 -2.14 4.60
N GLN A 18 22.53 -3.42 4.41
CA GLN A 18 21.86 -3.91 3.19
C GLN A 18 20.41 -3.40 3.10
N ARG A 19 19.69 -3.28 4.23
CA ARG A 19 18.33 -2.69 4.28
C ARG A 19 18.34 -1.20 3.98
N GLN A 20 19.31 -0.43 4.49
CA GLN A 20 19.44 1.01 4.21
C GLN A 20 19.80 1.30 2.75
N ILE A 21 20.60 0.44 2.10
CA ILE A 21 20.94 0.58 0.67
C ILE A 21 19.74 0.23 -0.21
N ALA A 22 18.93 -0.76 0.17
CA ALA A 22 17.74 -1.14 -0.56
C ALA A 22 16.64 -0.06 -0.51
N THR A 23 16.39 0.55 0.66
CA THR A 23 15.38 1.61 0.84
C THR A 23 15.73 2.91 0.14
N THR A 24 17.01 3.33 0.15
CA THR A 24 17.47 4.53 -0.57
C THR A 24 17.46 4.36 -2.10
N GLY A 25 17.65 3.15 -2.60
CA GLY A 25 17.61 2.86 -4.05
C GLY A 25 16.19 2.87 -4.63
N THR A 26 15.19 2.43 -3.85
CA THR A 26 13.78 2.33 -4.28
C THR A 26 13.10 3.70 -4.39
N LYS A 27 13.30 4.61 -3.43
CA LYS A 27 12.72 5.96 -3.46
C LYS A 27 13.23 6.83 -4.62
N LYS A 28 14.40 6.53 -5.18
CA LYS A 28 14.95 7.27 -6.34
C LYS A 28 14.31 6.94 -7.68
N LYS A 29 13.58 5.84 -7.81
CA LYS A 29 12.98 5.40 -9.07
C LYS A 29 11.68 6.12 -9.40
N PHE A 30 10.91 6.52 -8.38
CA PHE A 30 9.68 7.29 -8.49
C PHE A 30 9.80 8.58 -7.69
N SER A 31 9.20 9.66 -8.19
CA SER A 31 9.23 10.99 -7.58
C SER A 31 7.86 11.66 -7.64
N LEU A 32 7.68 12.73 -6.87
CA LEU A 32 6.45 13.54 -6.92
C LEU A 32 6.14 14.10 -8.31
N GLN A 33 7.16 14.31 -9.16
CA GLN A 33 6.98 14.81 -10.53
C GLN A 33 6.33 13.78 -11.46
N ASP A 34 6.36 12.52 -11.07
CA ASP A 34 5.78 11.40 -11.83
C ASP A 34 4.27 11.28 -11.61
N LEU A 35 3.75 11.96 -10.58
CA LEU A 35 2.33 11.96 -10.25
C LEU A 35 1.55 12.97 -11.08
N ARG A 36 0.34 12.59 -11.46
CA ARG A 36 -0.71 13.49 -11.93
C ARG A 36 -1.47 14.01 -10.72
N ARG A 37 -1.64 15.30 -10.63
CA ARG A 37 -2.40 15.89 -9.52
C ARG A 37 -3.90 15.63 -9.71
N LEU A 38 -4.47 14.78 -8.88
CA LEU A 38 -5.90 14.63 -8.80
C LEU A 38 -6.48 15.79 -7.99
N MET A 39 -7.45 16.48 -8.59
CA MET A 39 -8.16 17.57 -7.91
C MET A 39 -9.49 17.05 -7.36
N PRO A 40 -9.86 17.41 -6.13
CA PRO A 40 -11.19 17.09 -5.61
C PRO A 40 -12.28 17.66 -6.51
N LEU A 41 -13.23 16.83 -6.93
CA LEU A 41 -14.36 17.21 -7.76
C LEU A 41 -15.62 17.46 -6.93
N THR A 42 -15.65 16.99 -5.69
CA THR A 42 -16.79 17.12 -4.77
C THR A 42 -16.35 17.67 -3.42
N LEU A 43 -17.30 18.25 -2.68
CA LEU A 43 -17.05 18.74 -1.33
C LEU A 43 -16.55 17.63 -0.39
N ASN A 44 -17.03 16.40 -0.52
CA ASN A 44 -16.59 15.29 0.32
C ASN A 44 -15.16 14.85 0.00
N GLN A 45 -14.76 14.88 -1.28
CA GLN A 45 -13.36 14.65 -1.66
C GLN A 45 -12.45 15.76 -1.11
N GLN A 46 -12.91 17.02 -1.11
CA GLN A 46 -12.16 18.12 -0.51
C GLN A 46 -12.02 17.93 1.00
N ARG A 47 -13.11 17.59 1.70
CA ARG A 47 -13.07 17.29 3.15
C ARG A 47 -12.12 16.15 3.50
N PHE A 48 -12.09 15.10 2.67
CA PHE A 48 -11.12 14.02 2.83
C PHE A 48 -9.70 14.55 2.71
N LYS A 49 -9.42 15.33 1.68
CA LYS A 49 -8.09 15.92 1.47
C LYS A 49 -7.67 16.83 2.61
N ASP A 50 -8.58 17.65 3.13
CA ASP A 50 -8.32 18.52 4.28
C ASP A 50 -8.00 17.69 5.52
N ALA A 51 -8.82 16.67 5.85
CA ALA A 51 -8.58 15.74 6.94
C ALA A 51 -7.24 14.99 6.80
N TYR A 52 -6.90 14.63 5.56
CA TYR A 52 -5.61 13.99 5.25
C TYR A 52 -4.44 14.94 5.52
N ASN A 53 -4.52 16.19 5.11
CA ASN A 53 -3.50 17.20 5.34
C ASN A 53 -3.37 17.60 6.81
N ASP A 54 -4.48 17.59 7.57
CA ASP A 54 -4.52 17.85 9.02
C ASP A 54 -3.91 16.71 9.86
N LYS A 55 -3.37 15.68 9.19
CA LYS A 55 -2.68 14.54 9.82
C LYS A 55 -3.56 13.75 10.78
N ILE A 56 -4.85 13.62 10.47
CA ILE A 56 -5.77 12.78 11.24
C ILE A 56 -5.31 11.33 11.18
N ASP A 57 -5.20 10.67 12.32
CA ASP A 57 -4.63 9.33 12.45
C ASP A 57 -5.44 8.26 11.71
N VAL A 58 -6.78 8.34 11.77
CA VAL A 58 -7.68 7.39 11.12
C VAL A 58 -8.76 8.14 10.36
N ILE A 59 -8.88 7.88 9.06
CA ILE A 59 -9.89 8.51 8.22
C ILE A 59 -10.87 7.46 7.69
N PHE A 60 -12.16 7.66 7.93
CA PHE A 60 -13.22 6.86 7.35
C PHE A 60 -13.88 7.62 6.19
N GLN A 61 -13.86 7.03 5.00
CA GLN A 61 -14.55 7.54 3.81
C GLN A 61 -15.83 6.73 3.58
N LEU A 62 -16.98 7.37 3.72
CA LEU A 62 -18.29 6.78 3.42
C LEU A 62 -18.85 7.40 2.14
N GLY A 63 -19.38 6.56 1.26
CA GLY A 63 -20.01 7.05 0.03
C GLY A 63 -20.34 5.93 -0.96
N ALA A 64 -21.14 6.24 -1.96
CA ALA A 64 -21.55 5.32 -3.01
C ALA A 64 -20.36 4.77 -3.80
N ALA A 65 -20.58 3.67 -4.52
CA ALA A 65 -19.60 3.14 -5.48
C ALA A 65 -19.25 4.20 -6.53
N GLY A 66 -18.01 4.20 -7.01
CA GLY A 66 -17.58 5.09 -8.08
C GLY A 66 -17.42 6.57 -7.71
N CYS A 67 -17.60 6.96 -6.44
CA CYS A 67 -17.42 8.36 -6.03
C CYS A 67 -15.96 8.78 -5.80
N GLY A 68 -14.98 7.94 -6.16
CA GLY A 68 -13.56 8.26 -6.16
C GLY A 68 -12.85 8.13 -4.81
N LYS A 69 -13.40 7.40 -3.83
CA LYS A 69 -12.79 7.20 -2.51
C LYS A 69 -11.38 6.62 -2.62
N THR A 70 -11.26 5.48 -3.26
CA THR A 70 -9.98 4.75 -3.40
C THR A 70 -8.97 5.54 -4.23
N SER A 71 -9.41 6.22 -5.31
CA SER A 71 -8.55 7.07 -6.13
C SER A 71 -7.96 8.23 -5.33
N MET A 72 -8.78 8.91 -4.52
CA MET A 72 -8.32 10.02 -3.67
C MET A 72 -7.38 9.52 -2.57
N ALA A 73 -7.69 8.39 -1.93
CA ALA A 73 -6.85 7.80 -0.89
C ALA A 73 -5.48 7.40 -1.45
N LEU A 74 -5.44 6.72 -2.59
CA LEU A 74 -4.19 6.34 -3.27
C LEU A 74 -3.39 7.55 -3.71
N SER A 75 -4.04 8.56 -4.28
CA SER A 75 -3.37 9.77 -4.74
C SER A 75 -2.66 10.48 -3.59
N GLU A 76 -3.37 10.78 -2.48
CA GLU A 76 -2.76 11.45 -1.34
C GLU A 76 -1.68 10.57 -0.67
N ALA A 77 -1.88 9.25 -0.60
CA ALA A 77 -0.89 8.32 -0.09
C ALA A 77 0.39 8.30 -0.93
N PHE A 78 0.31 8.33 -2.26
CA PHE A 78 1.49 8.44 -3.12
C PHE A 78 2.19 9.78 -2.98
N TYR A 79 1.45 10.88 -2.84
CA TYR A 79 2.05 12.19 -2.58
C TYR A 79 2.85 12.16 -1.28
N GLU A 80 2.37 11.50 -0.25
CA GLU A 80 3.07 11.41 1.03
C GLU A 80 4.26 10.45 1.00
N VAL A 81 4.10 9.24 0.46
CA VAL A 81 5.19 8.22 0.41
C VAL A 81 6.35 8.67 -0.48
N LEU A 82 6.09 9.46 -1.53
CA LEU A 82 7.13 9.99 -2.42
C LEU A 82 7.73 11.32 -1.94
N ASP A 83 7.22 11.91 -0.86
CA ASP A 83 7.85 13.07 -0.23
C ASP A 83 9.13 12.62 0.50
N PRO A 84 10.30 13.18 0.16
CA PRO A 84 11.55 12.80 0.82
C PRO A 84 11.60 13.11 2.33
N ASN A 85 10.69 13.95 2.84
CA ASN A 85 10.61 14.31 4.25
C ASN A 85 9.63 13.45 5.05
N THR A 86 8.94 12.50 4.40
CA THR A 86 7.99 11.61 5.08
C THR A 86 8.69 10.51 5.88
N VAL A 87 7.97 9.99 6.88
CA VAL A 87 8.37 8.78 7.61
C VAL A 87 7.80 7.51 6.97
N TYR A 88 6.85 7.66 6.03
CA TYR A 88 6.20 6.53 5.39
C TYR A 88 7.03 6.05 4.20
N GLU A 89 7.15 4.73 4.09
CA GLU A 89 7.98 4.08 3.08
C GLU A 89 7.16 3.36 2.02
N LYS A 90 5.93 2.97 2.35
CA LYS A 90 5.07 2.18 1.47
C LYS A 90 3.59 2.41 1.71
N ILE A 91 2.80 2.04 0.71
CA ILE A 91 1.35 1.94 0.77
C ILE A 91 0.97 0.47 0.82
N VAL A 92 0.08 0.09 1.74
CA VAL A 92 -0.47 -1.25 1.82
C VAL A 92 -1.97 -1.18 1.60
N ILE A 93 -2.45 -1.76 0.51
CA ILE A 93 -3.87 -1.92 0.23
C ILE A 93 -4.33 -3.24 0.83
N ILE A 94 -5.33 -3.19 1.68
CA ILE A 94 -5.97 -4.36 2.29
C ILE A 94 -7.41 -4.44 1.81
N ARG A 95 -7.81 -5.61 1.30
CA ARG A 95 -9.19 -5.88 0.86
C ARG A 95 -9.71 -7.18 1.47
N SER A 96 -11.02 -7.25 1.72
CA SER A 96 -11.66 -8.47 2.22
C SER A 96 -11.56 -9.64 1.25
N ALA A 97 -11.29 -10.81 1.80
CA ALA A 97 -11.28 -12.07 1.06
C ALA A 97 -12.69 -12.70 0.90
N VAL A 98 -13.75 -12.05 1.41
CA VAL A 98 -15.12 -12.62 1.38
C VAL A 98 -15.60 -12.83 -0.05
N GLU A 99 -15.31 -11.92 -0.95
CA GLU A 99 -15.63 -12.07 -2.37
C GLU A 99 -14.88 -13.27 -2.99
N ALA A 100 -13.62 -13.49 -2.59
CA ALA A 100 -12.84 -14.65 -3.04
C ALA A 100 -13.45 -15.98 -2.57
N ARG A 101 -14.03 -16.02 -1.37
CA ARG A 101 -14.73 -17.21 -0.85
C ARG A 101 -15.99 -17.52 -1.65
N LYS A 102 -16.72 -16.51 -2.17
CA LYS A 102 -17.91 -16.68 -3.00
C LYS A 102 -17.59 -17.22 -4.41
N ILE A 103 -16.40 -16.95 -4.92
CA ILE A 103 -15.95 -17.39 -6.25
C ILE A 103 -15.50 -18.86 -6.22
N GLY A 104 -15.32 -19.47 -5.02
CA GLY A 104 -14.88 -20.85 -4.84
C GLY A 104 -13.35 -21.01 -4.84
N HIS A 105 -12.90 -22.27 -4.82
CA HIS A 105 -11.47 -22.59 -4.85
C HIS A 105 -10.90 -22.27 -6.23
N LEU A 106 -10.27 -21.10 -6.36
CA LEU A 106 -9.45 -20.82 -7.54
C LEU A 106 -8.20 -21.69 -7.47
N PRO A 107 -7.94 -22.55 -8.47
CA PRO A 107 -6.66 -23.26 -8.58
C PRO A 107 -5.55 -22.25 -8.88
N GLY A 108 -4.34 -22.48 -8.37
CA GLY A 108 -3.18 -21.65 -8.64
C GLY A 108 -2.44 -21.17 -7.41
N GLU A 109 -1.31 -20.54 -7.62
CA GLU A 109 -0.47 -19.91 -6.59
C GLU A 109 -1.17 -18.69 -5.98
N LEU A 110 -0.66 -18.19 -4.85
CA LEU A 110 -1.26 -17.09 -4.11
C LEU A 110 -1.42 -15.82 -4.96
N GLU A 111 -0.42 -15.53 -5.78
CA GLU A 111 -0.39 -14.35 -6.65
C GLU A 111 -1.46 -14.42 -7.75
N GLU A 112 -1.65 -15.60 -8.35
CA GLU A 112 -2.70 -15.83 -9.36
C GLU A 112 -4.11 -15.63 -8.78
N LYS A 113 -4.31 -16.02 -7.52
CA LYS A 113 -5.58 -15.82 -6.80
C LYS A 113 -5.85 -14.37 -6.43
N GLN A 114 -4.83 -13.56 -6.26
CA GLN A 114 -4.94 -12.14 -5.93
C GLN A 114 -5.13 -11.26 -7.16
N ALA A 115 -4.65 -11.66 -8.32
CA ALA A 115 -4.65 -10.86 -9.54
C ALA A 115 -6.02 -10.23 -9.88
N PRO A 116 -7.15 -10.94 -9.86
CA PRO A 116 -8.47 -10.34 -10.16
C PRO A 116 -8.88 -9.24 -9.17
N PHE A 117 -8.37 -9.29 -7.94
CA PHE A 117 -8.63 -8.27 -6.91
C PHE A 117 -7.69 -7.08 -7.02
N GLU A 118 -6.53 -7.24 -7.67
CA GLU A 118 -5.55 -6.19 -7.92
C GLU A 118 -5.88 -5.34 -9.16
N ASP A 119 -6.59 -5.90 -10.14
CA ASP A 119 -6.86 -5.24 -11.42
C ASP A 119 -7.50 -3.84 -11.27
N PRO A 120 -8.49 -3.59 -10.40
CA PRO A 120 -9.03 -2.26 -10.20
C PRO A 120 -7.98 -1.24 -9.73
N TYR A 121 -7.02 -1.67 -8.92
CA TYR A 121 -5.96 -0.79 -8.42
C TYR A 121 -4.89 -0.52 -9.48
N ARG A 122 -4.65 -1.45 -10.42
CA ARG A 122 -3.77 -1.22 -11.57
C ARG A 122 -4.26 -0.03 -12.39
N GLU A 123 -5.55 0.00 -12.71
CA GLU A 123 -6.13 1.11 -13.47
C GLU A 123 -6.07 2.43 -12.69
N LEU A 124 -6.40 2.41 -11.38
CA LEU A 124 -6.31 3.61 -10.55
C LEU A 124 -4.87 4.16 -10.47
N VAL A 125 -3.89 3.29 -10.30
CA VAL A 125 -2.47 3.69 -10.22
C VAL A 125 -1.99 4.24 -11.56
N LYS A 126 -2.42 3.66 -12.68
CA LYS A 126 -2.14 4.18 -14.04
C LYS A 126 -2.70 5.59 -14.25
N ASP A 127 -3.86 5.89 -13.69
CA ASP A 127 -4.44 7.24 -13.74
C ASP A 127 -3.69 8.25 -12.88
N ILE A 128 -3.14 7.80 -11.75
CA ILE A 128 -2.38 8.64 -10.82
C ILE A 128 -0.97 8.96 -11.36
N PHE A 129 -0.34 8.03 -12.06
CA PHE A 129 1.00 8.22 -12.60
C PHE A 129 0.99 8.66 -14.07
N LYS A 130 2.09 9.31 -14.49
CA LYS A 130 2.33 9.70 -15.89
C LYS A 130 2.86 8.55 -16.76
N TYR A 131 3.16 7.40 -16.17
CA TYR A 131 3.69 6.21 -16.82
C TYR A 131 2.59 5.29 -17.34
N ALA A 132 2.93 4.48 -18.34
CA ALA A 132 1.96 3.60 -18.97
C ALA A 132 1.47 2.47 -18.06
N ASP A 133 2.33 1.89 -17.22
CA ASP A 133 1.97 0.81 -16.27
C ASP A 133 2.96 0.80 -15.09
N PRO A 134 2.72 1.61 -14.06
CA PRO A 134 3.62 1.72 -12.91
C PRO A 134 3.39 0.64 -11.85
N TYR A 135 2.26 -0.07 -11.84
CA TYR A 135 1.81 -0.91 -10.73
C TYR A 135 2.83 -1.98 -10.31
N ASP A 136 3.26 -2.82 -11.27
CA ASP A 136 4.22 -3.90 -10.97
C ASP A 136 5.60 -3.36 -10.58
N ASN A 137 6.00 -2.24 -11.16
CA ASN A 137 7.22 -1.56 -10.77
C ASN A 137 7.15 -1.01 -9.33
N LEU A 138 6.01 -0.47 -8.91
CA LEU A 138 5.78 0.00 -7.54
C LEU A 138 5.81 -1.16 -6.54
N LYS A 139 5.21 -2.31 -6.90
CA LYS A 139 5.30 -3.56 -6.10
C LYS A 139 6.74 -4.05 -6.03
N ALA A 140 7.43 -4.17 -7.14
CA ALA A 140 8.83 -4.62 -7.19
C ALA A 140 9.79 -3.73 -6.38
N CYS A 141 9.49 -2.43 -6.33
CA CYS A 141 10.24 -1.47 -5.52
C CYS A 141 9.81 -1.45 -4.04
N GLY A 142 8.79 -2.19 -3.63
CA GLY A 142 8.27 -2.21 -2.27
C GLY A 142 7.51 -0.94 -1.86
N LEU A 143 7.18 -0.05 -2.80
CA LEU A 143 6.38 1.16 -2.54
C LEU A 143 4.89 0.87 -2.43
N LEU A 144 4.43 -0.22 -3.02
CA LEU A 144 3.04 -0.65 -3.01
C LEU A 144 2.94 -2.14 -2.68
N GLU A 145 2.09 -2.49 -1.75
CA GLU A 145 1.72 -3.86 -1.44
C GLU A 145 0.20 -4.03 -1.51
N PHE A 146 -0.24 -5.16 -2.02
CA PHE A 146 -1.65 -5.57 -1.97
C PHE A 146 -1.80 -6.83 -1.13
N ARG A 147 -2.79 -6.87 -0.25
CA ARG A 147 -3.06 -8.00 0.64
C ARG A 147 -4.56 -8.26 0.77
N LEU A 148 -4.93 -9.52 0.72
CA LEU A 148 -6.24 -9.96 1.17
C LEU A 148 -6.22 -10.19 2.68
N THR A 149 -7.36 -9.98 3.36
CA THR A 149 -7.49 -10.19 4.81
C THR A 149 -7.10 -11.58 5.28
N SER A 150 -7.31 -12.60 4.44
CA SER A 150 -6.87 -13.97 4.73
C SER A 150 -5.34 -14.14 4.85
N HIS A 151 -4.54 -13.18 4.40
CA HIS A 151 -3.07 -13.26 4.32
C HIS A 151 -2.35 -12.17 5.11
N LEU A 152 -2.98 -11.66 6.16
CA LEU A 152 -2.39 -10.62 7.01
C LEU A 152 -1.40 -11.14 8.06
N ARG A 153 -1.34 -12.47 8.27
CA ARG A 153 -0.40 -13.06 9.25
C ARG A 153 1.04 -12.82 8.79
N GLY A 154 1.86 -12.25 9.68
CA GLY A 154 3.27 -11.95 9.40
C GLY A 154 3.51 -10.68 8.56
N LEU A 155 2.46 -9.92 8.20
CA LEU A 155 2.61 -8.66 7.50
C LEU A 155 3.24 -7.61 8.42
N ASN A 156 4.30 -6.97 7.95
CA ASN A 156 4.88 -5.81 8.58
C ASN A 156 4.25 -4.54 8.01
N LEU A 157 3.58 -3.78 8.87
CA LEU A 157 2.94 -2.50 8.53
C LEU A 157 3.76 -1.28 8.98
N ASP A 158 4.99 -1.46 9.48
CA ASP A 158 5.82 -0.34 9.92
C ASP A 158 6.05 0.67 8.80
N ASN A 159 5.96 1.94 9.14
CA ASN A 159 6.12 3.07 8.23
C ASN A 159 5.21 2.98 6.98
N ALA A 160 4.00 2.41 7.13
CA ALA A 160 3.08 2.21 6.03
C ALA A 160 1.85 3.12 6.12
N ILE A 161 1.38 3.58 4.96
CA ILE A 161 0.03 4.11 4.81
C ILE A 161 -0.86 2.92 4.44
N VAL A 162 -1.84 2.63 5.28
CA VAL A 162 -2.72 1.47 5.10
C VAL A 162 -4.06 1.93 4.55
N ILE A 163 -4.44 1.42 3.39
CA ILE A 163 -5.75 1.66 2.77
C ILE A 163 -6.57 0.39 2.91
N LEU A 164 -7.58 0.42 3.79
CA LEU A 164 -8.54 -0.66 3.95
C LEU A 164 -9.72 -0.40 3.02
N ASP A 165 -9.74 -1.07 1.88
CA ASP A 165 -10.75 -0.86 0.84
C ASP A 165 -11.89 -1.87 0.95
N GLU A 166 -13.10 -1.44 0.57
CA GLU A 166 -14.34 -2.22 0.68
C GLU A 166 -14.57 -2.77 2.11
N ALA A 167 -14.29 -1.95 3.12
CA ALA A 167 -14.29 -2.35 4.53
C ALA A 167 -15.65 -2.87 5.03
N GLN A 168 -16.77 -2.56 4.36
CA GLN A 168 -18.09 -3.13 4.66
C GLN A 168 -18.20 -4.64 4.38
N ASN A 169 -17.28 -5.19 3.61
CA ASN A 169 -17.23 -6.63 3.31
C ASN A 169 -16.42 -7.44 4.34
N LEU A 170 -15.79 -6.76 5.31
CA LEU A 170 -15.06 -7.40 6.39
C LEU A 170 -16.01 -7.97 7.44
N ASP A 171 -15.72 -9.16 7.92
CA ASP A 171 -16.32 -9.64 9.14
C ASP A 171 -15.62 -9.05 10.38
N TYR A 172 -16.18 -9.27 11.55
CA TYR A 172 -15.65 -8.72 12.80
C TYR A 172 -14.23 -9.22 13.09
N GLU A 173 -13.93 -10.49 12.84
CA GLU A 173 -12.61 -11.09 13.09
C GLU A 173 -11.55 -10.54 12.14
N GLU A 174 -11.91 -10.33 10.88
CA GLU A 174 -11.04 -9.69 9.89
C GLU A 174 -10.74 -8.24 10.29
N LEU A 175 -11.77 -7.48 10.67
CA LEU A 175 -11.62 -6.09 11.10
C LEU A 175 -10.76 -5.96 12.35
N ASP A 176 -10.99 -6.81 13.37
CA ASP A 176 -10.19 -6.86 14.59
C ASP A 176 -8.73 -7.20 14.28
N THR A 177 -8.49 -8.17 13.40
CA THR A 177 -7.14 -8.53 12.95
C THR A 177 -6.42 -7.37 12.28
N VAL A 178 -7.10 -6.63 11.41
CA VAL A 178 -6.52 -5.45 10.75
C VAL A 178 -6.26 -4.35 11.78
N TYR A 179 -7.24 -4.04 12.62
CA TYR A 179 -7.17 -2.97 13.58
C TYR A 179 -6.06 -3.18 14.62
N THR A 180 -5.97 -4.38 15.18
CA THR A 180 -4.92 -4.71 16.17
C THR A 180 -3.52 -4.61 15.58
N ARG A 181 -3.34 -4.94 14.30
CA ARG A 181 -2.04 -4.78 13.62
C ARG A 181 -1.70 -3.34 13.32
N ILE A 182 -2.67 -2.54 12.93
CA ILE A 182 -2.49 -1.12 12.69
C ILE A 182 -2.17 -0.39 14.00
N THR A 183 -2.79 -0.75 15.11
CA THR A 183 -2.58 -0.10 16.42
C THR A 183 -1.34 -0.58 17.16
N ALA A 184 -0.81 -1.76 16.84
CA ALA A 184 0.35 -2.34 17.51
C ALA A 184 1.67 -1.62 17.24
N THR A 185 1.75 -0.82 16.20
CA THR A 185 2.95 -0.08 15.80
C THR A 185 2.65 1.41 15.67
N SER A 186 3.55 2.26 16.13
CA SER A 186 3.31 3.70 16.36
C SER A 186 3.46 4.58 15.11
N LYS A 187 3.57 4.02 13.91
CA LYS A 187 3.84 4.78 12.67
C LYS A 187 2.99 4.28 11.50
N HIS A 188 1.67 4.41 11.64
CA HIS A 188 0.74 4.10 10.55
C HIS A 188 -0.22 5.24 10.30
N ARG A 189 -0.76 5.24 9.10
CA ARG A 189 -1.84 6.13 8.72
C ARG A 189 -2.92 5.31 8.01
N PRO A 190 -3.91 4.80 8.76
CA PRO A 190 -5.00 4.05 8.16
C PRO A 190 -6.03 4.97 7.53
N VAL A 191 -6.41 4.63 6.29
CA VAL A 191 -7.57 5.19 5.59
C VAL A 191 -8.55 4.05 5.31
N CYS A 192 -9.73 4.11 5.88
CA CYS A 192 -10.77 3.10 5.70
C CYS A 192 -11.82 3.57 4.71
N ASN A 193 -11.95 2.87 3.60
CA ASN A 193 -12.97 3.13 2.57
C ASN A 193 -14.18 2.22 2.78
N LEU A 194 -15.33 2.81 3.00
CA LEU A 194 -16.61 2.12 3.17
C LEU A 194 -17.56 2.50 2.02
N GLN A 195 -18.14 1.48 1.41
CA GLN A 195 -19.19 1.69 0.41
C GLN A 195 -20.56 1.69 1.10
N CYS A 196 -21.34 2.75 0.91
CA CYS A 196 -22.72 2.75 1.30
C CYS A 196 -23.57 2.17 0.15
N HIS A 197 -24.31 1.11 0.43
CA HIS A 197 -25.41 0.69 -0.44
C HIS A 197 -26.60 1.59 -0.12
N ALA A 198 -27.10 2.30 -1.15
CA ALA A 198 -28.31 3.10 -1.07
C ALA A 198 -29.53 2.17 -1.10
#